data_d68b6c8933fc3f0161df005ea847efbf
#
_entry.id   d68b6c8933fc3f0161df005ea847efbf
#
_cell.length_a   1.000
_cell.length_b   1.000
_cell.length_c   1.000
_cell.angle_alpha   90.00
_cell.angle_beta   90.00
_cell.angle_gamma   90.00
#
_symmetry.space_group_name_H-M   'P 1'
#
loop_
_entity.id
_entity.type
_entity.pdbx_description
1 polymer ?
#
loop_
_entity_poly.entity_id
_entity_poly.type
_entity_poly.pdbx_seq_one_letter_code
_entity_poly.pdbx_strand_id
1 'polypeptide(L)'
;MYYLIILVLLFLAELFYFRIADKCNIIDKPNERSSHTRITLRGGGIIFYFGALAYFLTNHFEYPWFMLALSLITFISFIDDIRSTSQGLRLVFHFTAMALMFYQWGLFSLPWWTILVALIICTGIINAYNFMDGINGITGGYSLIILIALAYINRIYVPFVEPDLIYTMLCAVLVFNFFNFRKQARCFAGDVGSVSIAFVILFLIGSLIIKTENFGWLILLAVYGVDSVLTIVHRLMLHENIGLPHRKHLYQIMANELRIPHVVVSLVYMIAQIIIIIGYLYYQ
;
A
#
# COMPACT_ATOMS: atom_id res chain seq x y z
N MET A 1 7.90 23.53 -10.08
CA MET A 1 9.27 23.03 -10.35
C MET A 1 9.71 21.97 -9.33
N TYR A 2 9.44 22.14 -8.05
CA TYR A 2 9.79 21.19 -6.95
C TYR A 2 9.33 19.73 -7.21
N TYR A 3 8.03 19.49 -7.41
CA TYR A 3 7.53 18.11 -7.64
C TYR A 3 8.04 17.48 -8.94
N LEU A 4 8.35 18.30 -9.97
CA LEU A 4 8.96 17.78 -11.19
C LEU A 4 10.38 17.26 -10.92
N ILE A 5 11.15 17.95 -10.10
CA ILE A 5 12.48 17.51 -9.68
C ILE A 5 12.37 16.21 -8.88
N ILE A 6 11.45 16.12 -7.91
CA ILE A 6 11.20 14.90 -7.15
C ILE A 6 10.80 13.74 -8.08
N LEU A 7 9.88 13.98 -9.01
CA LEU A 7 9.45 12.95 -9.97
C LEU A 7 10.63 12.41 -10.77
N VAL A 8 11.51 13.30 -11.27
CA VAL A 8 12.71 12.91 -12.05
C VAL A 8 13.69 12.14 -11.15
N LEU A 9 13.94 12.60 -9.94
CA LEU A 9 14.84 11.90 -9.01
C LEU A 9 14.31 10.51 -8.64
N LEU A 10 13.01 10.39 -8.35
CA LEU A 10 12.38 9.10 -8.09
C LEU A 10 12.43 8.19 -9.32
N PHE A 11 12.21 8.72 -10.52
CA PHE A 11 12.32 7.94 -11.75
C PHE A 11 13.74 7.40 -11.96
N LEU A 12 14.76 8.22 -11.71
CA LEU A 12 16.15 7.80 -11.78
C LEU A 12 16.51 6.78 -10.69
N ALA A 13 15.98 6.98 -9.47
CA ALA A 13 16.15 6.03 -8.37
C ALA A 13 15.55 4.66 -8.70
N GLU A 14 14.37 4.62 -9.31
CA GLU A 14 13.73 3.37 -9.75
C GLU A 14 14.55 2.66 -10.83
N LEU A 15 15.08 3.40 -11.82
CA LEU A 15 15.98 2.84 -12.83
C LEU A 15 17.29 2.31 -12.22
N PHE A 16 17.82 2.97 -11.21
CA PHE A 16 18.99 2.52 -10.47
C PHE A 16 18.67 1.25 -9.65
N TYR A 17 17.53 1.22 -8.99
CA TYR A 17 17.05 0.01 -8.31
C TYR A 17 16.95 -1.19 -9.25
N PHE A 18 16.43 -1.03 -10.47
CA PHE A 18 16.37 -2.14 -11.44
C PHE A 18 17.74 -2.74 -11.74
N ARG A 19 18.80 -1.92 -11.83
CA ARG A 19 20.16 -2.43 -12.04
C ARG A 19 20.67 -3.22 -10.83
N ILE A 20 20.32 -2.80 -9.60
CA ILE A 20 20.67 -3.52 -8.37
C ILE A 20 19.87 -4.82 -8.31
N ALA A 21 18.57 -4.78 -8.52
CA ALA A 21 17.70 -5.93 -8.45
C ALA A 21 18.11 -7.02 -9.45
N ASP A 22 18.48 -6.62 -10.67
CA ASP A 22 18.98 -7.55 -11.70
C ASP A 22 20.30 -8.19 -11.28
N LYS A 23 21.28 -7.40 -10.82
CA LYS A 23 22.58 -7.91 -10.35
C LYS A 23 22.45 -8.83 -9.12
N CYS A 24 21.54 -8.53 -8.22
CA CYS A 24 21.31 -9.27 -6.98
C CYS A 24 20.30 -10.41 -7.14
N ASN A 25 19.78 -10.65 -8.36
CA ASN A 25 18.73 -11.63 -8.63
C ASN A 25 17.49 -11.48 -7.73
N ILE A 26 17.08 -10.23 -7.46
CA ILE A 26 15.83 -9.92 -6.76
C ILE A 26 14.69 -10.00 -7.78
N ILE A 27 14.26 -11.22 -8.05
CA ILE A 27 13.31 -11.56 -9.12
C ILE A 27 12.18 -12.41 -8.57
N ASP A 28 11.00 -12.25 -9.15
CA ASP A 28 9.88 -13.17 -8.95
C ASP A 28 9.83 -14.17 -10.11
N LYS A 29 9.97 -15.45 -9.76
CA LYS A 29 9.86 -16.57 -10.70
C LYS A 29 8.43 -17.08 -10.69
N PRO A 30 7.79 -17.26 -11.86
CA PRO A 30 6.46 -17.84 -11.93
C PRO A 30 6.39 -19.18 -11.21
N ASN A 31 5.38 -19.36 -10.40
CA ASN A 31 5.04 -20.60 -9.73
C ASN A 31 3.54 -20.92 -9.94
N GLU A 32 3.06 -22.03 -9.45
CA GLU A 32 1.66 -22.46 -9.60
C GLU A 32 0.64 -21.46 -9.05
N ARG A 33 1.06 -20.53 -8.19
CA ARG A 33 0.23 -19.49 -7.57
C ARG A 33 0.34 -18.13 -8.26
N SER A 34 1.31 -17.95 -9.13
CA SER A 34 1.55 -16.69 -9.82
C SER A 34 0.48 -16.41 -10.87
N SER A 35 0.06 -15.17 -10.97
CA SER A 35 -0.81 -14.69 -12.07
C SER A 35 0.02 -14.24 -13.30
N HIS A 36 1.34 -14.32 -13.22
CA HIS A 36 2.27 -13.98 -14.29
C HIS A 36 3.02 -15.21 -14.81
N THR A 37 3.49 -15.15 -16.07
CA THR A 37 4.18 -16.25 -16.74
C THR A 37 5.66 -15.96 -17.04
N ARG A 38 6.15 -14.78 -16.70
CA ARG A 38 7.52 -14.35 -16.99
C ARG A 38 8.26 -13.95 -15.74
N ILE A 39 9.57 -14.18 -15.71
CA ILE A 39 10.44 -13.67 -14.66
C ILE A 39 10.38 -12.13 -14.67
N THR A 40 10.11 -11.53 -13.52
CA THR A 40 9.93 -10.09 -13.38
C THR A 40 10.72 -9.60 -12.16
N LEU A 41 11.26 -8.39 -12.20
CA LEU A 41 11.96 -7.81 -11.05
C LEU A 41 10.98 -7.64 -9.89
N ARG A 42 11.41 -7.97 -8.66
CA ARG A 42 10.62 -7.84 -7.43
C ARG A 42 11.08 -6.62 -6.63
N GLY A 43 10.22 -6.05 -5.82
CA GLY A 43 10.57 -4.97 -4.89
C GLY A 43 10.64 -3.57 -5.52
N GLY A 44 10.14 -3.37 -6.76
CA GLY A 44 10.06 -2.03 -7.36
C GLY A 44 9.22 -1.05 -6.54
N GLY A 45 8.34 -1.55 -5.65
CA GLY A 45 7.59 -0.71 -4.73
C GLY A 45 8.42 -0.01 -3.63
N ILE A 46 9.73 -0.27 -3.54
CA ILE A 46 10.63 0.49 -2.64
C ILE A 46 10.59 2.00 -2.95
N ILE A 47 10.18 2.38 -4.16
CA ILE A 47 10.05 3.77 -4.56
C ILE A 47 9.04 4.55 -3.69
N PHE A 48 8.07 3.86 -3.09
CA PHE A 48 7.11 4.48 -2.17
C PHE A 48 7.81 4.98 -0.89
N TYR A 49 8.76 4.20 -0.37
CA TYR A 49 9.60 4.64 0.73
C TYR A 49 10.43 5.86 0.35
N PHE A 50 11.03 5.86 -0.84
CA PHE A 50 11.81 7.02 -1.30
C PHE A 50 10.95 8.26 -1.53
N GLY A 51 9.68 8.11 -1.91
CA GLY A 51 8.73 9.23 -1.96
C GLY A 51 8.49 9.87 -0.60
N ALA A 52 8.25 9.06 0.43
CA ALA A 52 8.10 9.53 1.81
C ALA A 52 9.41 10.11 2.37
N LEU A 53 10.56 9.50 2.05
CA LEU A 53 11.87 10.00 2.45
C LEU A 53 12.19 11.36 1.80
N ALA A 54 11.84 11.54 0.53
CA ALA A 54 12.02 12.82 -0.16
C ALA A 54 11.22 13.93 0.54
N TYR A 55 9.95 13.68 0.90
CA TYR A 55 9.18 14.59 1.74
C TYR A 55 9.90 14.90 3.05
N PHE A 56 10.26 13.88 3.80
CA PHE A 56 10.86 14.02 5.13
C PHE A 56 12.14 14.89 5.12
N LEU A 57 12.99 14.71 4.12
CA LEU A 57 14.24 15.46 3.98
C LEU A 57 14.02 16.92 3.55
N THR A 58 12.95 17.21 2.83
CA THR A 58 12.68 18.55 2.30
C THR A 58 11.72 19.38 3.15
N ASN A 59 10.97 18.72 4.06
CA ASN A 59 9.98 19.35 4.92
C ASN A 59 10.38 19.28 6.41
N HIS A 60 11.59 19.74 6.73
CA HIS A 60 12.08 19.95 8.11
C HIS A 60 11.96 18.74 9.02
N PHE A 61 12.04 17.52 8.47
CA PHE A 61 11.92 16.24 9.21
C PHE A 61 10.58 16.08 9.94
N GLU A 62 9.50 16.57 9.33
CA GLU A 62 8.15 16.41 9.88
C GLU A 62 7.74 14.94 9.98
N TYR A 63 6.90 14.61 10.94
CA TYR A 63 6.46 13.24 11.26
C TYR A 63 7.60 12.23 11.53
N PRO A 64 8.56 12.52 12.43
CA PRO A 64 9.76 11.70 12.60
C PRO A 64 9.45 10.26 13.04
N TRP A 65 8.46 10.06 13.87
CA TRP A 65 8.07 8.73 14.34
C TRP A 65 7.39 7.90 13.25
N PHE A 66 6.57 8.55 12.40
CA PHE A 66 6.02 7.91 11.21
C PHE A 66 7.15 7.49 10.26
N MET A 67 8.13 8.36 9.99
CA MET A 67 9.23 8.04 9.09
C MET A 67 10.11 6.91 9.63
N LEU A 68 10.39 6.90 10.93
CA LEU A 68 11.10 5.81 11.58
C LEU A 68 10.32 4.49 11.47
N ALA A 69 9.02 4.52 11.75
CA ALA A 69 8.13 3.37 11.62
C ALA A 69 8.10 2.83 10.19
N LEU A 70 7.94 3.72 9.21
CA LEU A 70 7.96 3.36 7.78
C LEU A 70 9.31 2.75 7.38
N SER A 71 10.42 3.29 7.90
CA SER A 71 11.76 2.73 7.63
C SER A 71 11.90 1.31 8.17
N LEU A 72 11.43 1.04 9.39
CA LEU A 72 11.49 -0.29 10.01
C LEU A 72 10.66 -1.32 9.24
N ILE A 73 9.41 -0.96 8.90
CA ILE A 73 8.51 -1.90 8.21
C ILE A 73 8.95 -2.14 6.77
N THR A 74 9.46 -1.11 6.08
CA THR A 74 10.02 -1.22 4.74
C THR A 74 11.28 -2.09 4.73
N PHE A 75 12.17 -1.90 5.72
CA PHE A 75 13.40 -2.65 5.84
C PHE A 75 13.14 -4.16 5.99
N ILE A 76 12.26 -4.55 6.93
CA ILE A 76 11.95 -5.98 7.13
C ILE A 76 11.25 -6.59 5.92
N SER A 77 10.35 -5.84 5.27
CA SER A 77 9.65 -6.29 4.05
C SER A 77 10.61 -6.45 2.87
N PHE A 78 11.62 -5.58 2.75
CA PHE A 78 12.65 -5.70 1.73
C PHE A 78 13.54 -6.92 1.96
N ILE A 79 13.90 -7.21 3.21
CA ILE A 79 14.63 -8.45 3.55
C ILE A 79 13.79 -9.67 3.19
N ASP A 80 12.48 -9.64 3.46
CA ASP A 80 11.57 -10.75 3.14
C ASP A 80 11.44 -11.00 1.62
N ASP A 81 11.49 -9.94 0.82
CA ASP A 81 11.54 -10.05 -0.65
C ASP A 81 12.82 -10.72 -1.18
N ILE A 82 13.94 -10.56 -0.46
CA ILE A 82 15.24 -11.18 -0.84
C ILE A 82 15.37 -12.59 -0.25
N ARG A 83 14.98 -12.75 1.02
CA ARG A 83 15.06 -14.00 1.78
C ARG A 83 13.86 -14.08 2.72
N SER A 84 13.13 -15.17 2.67
CA SER A 84 12.01 -15.39 3.59
C SER A 84 12.46 -15.25 5.04
N THR A 85 11.85 -14.33 5.77
CA THR A 85 12.11 -14.07 7.19
C THR A 85 11.19 -14.88 8.08
N SER A 86 11.58 -15.11 9.34
CA SER A 86 10.71 -15.77 10.29
C SER A 86 9.49 -14.90 10.61
N GLN A 87 8.33 -15.53 10.79
CA GLN A 87 7.09 -14.83 11.16
C GLN A 87 7.24 -14.01 12.45
N GLY A 88 7.97 -14.55 13.45
CA GLY A 88 8.22 -13.84 14.71
C GLY A 88 8.98 -12.54 14.50
N LEU A 89 10.02 -12.54 13.67
CA LEU A 89 10.79 -11.33 13.37
C LEU A 89 9.92 -10.28 12.66
N ARG A 90 9.14 -10.70 11.66
CA ARG A 90 8.19 -9.81 10.96
C ARG A 90 7.20 -9.17 11.95
N LEU A 91 6.61 -9.96 12.85
CA LEU A 91 5.67 -9.47 13.85
C LEU A 91 6.31 -8.42 14.77
N VAL A 92 7.54 -8.64 15.24
CA VAL A 92 8.25 -7.66 16.09
C VAL A 92 8.39 -6.33 15.36
N PHE A 93 8.87 -6.33 14.12
CA PHE A 93 9.00 -5.11 13.33
C PHE A 93 7.67 -4.43 13.05
N HIS A 94 6.63 -5.21 12.69
CA HIS A 94 5.29 -4.67 12.45
C HIS A 94 4.68 -4.03 13.70
N PHE A 95 4.75 -4.70 14.85
CA PHE A 95 4.24 -4.13 16.11
C PHE A 95 5.04 -2.90 16.54
N THR A 96 6.37 -2.90 16.37
CA THR A 96 7.20 -1.72 16.68
C THR A 96 6.83 -0.55 15.77
N ALA A 97 6.68 -0.78 14.47
CA ALA A 97 6.26 0.26 13.53
C ALA A 97 4.86 0.80 13.86
N MET A 98 3.91 -0.07 14.21
CA MET A 98 2.58 0.35 14.66
C MET A 98 2.65 1.18 15.94
N ALA A 99 3.44 0.77 16.92
CA ALA A 99 3.59 1.51 18.17
C ALA A 99 4.16 2.92 17.92
N LEU A 100 5.16 3.07 17.06
CA LEU A 100 5.72 4.36 16.67
C LEU A 100 4.69 5.23 15.92
N MET A 101 3.88 4.65 15.02
CA MET A 101 2.80 5.36 14.33
C MET A 101 1.72 5.81 15.33
N PHE A 102 1.35 4.97 16.29
CA PHE A 102 0.38 5.31 17.33
C PHE A 102 0.92 6.40 18.27
N TYR A 103 2.22 6.39 18.52
CA TYR A 103 2.89 7.47 19.25
C TYR A 103 2.83 8.79 18.45
N GLN A 104 3.09 8.74 17.15
CA GLN A 104 2.97 9.91 16.26
C GLN A 104 1.55 10.50 16.28
N TRP A 105 0.52 9.66 16.36
CA TRP A 105 -0.88 10.07 16.46
C TRP A 105 -1.35 10.46 17.86
N GLY A 106 -0.53 10.26 18.90
CA GLY A 106 -0.91 10.53 20.28
C GLY A 106 -1.92 9.55 20.88
N LEU A 107 -2.12 8.37 20.28
CA LEU A 107 -3.13 7.40 20.73
C LEU A 107 -2.87 6.84 22.14
N PHE A 108 -1.64 6.90 22.63
CA PHE A 108 -1.33 6.42 24.00
C PHE A 108 -1.93 7.28 25.12
N SER A 109 -2.47 8.46 24.80
CA SER A 109 -3.27 9.27 25.72
C SER A 109 -4.73 8.81 25.85
N LEU A 110 -5.18 7.92 24.94
CA LEU A 110 -6.53 7.39 24.89
C LEU A 110 -6.65 6.08 25.71
N PRO A 111 -7.87 5.61 26.01
CA PRO A 111 -8.07 4.34 26.69
C PRO A 111 -7.40 3.17 25.96
N TRP A 112 -6.84 2.22 26.68
CA TRP A 112 -6.06 1.09 26.14
C TRP A 112 -6.79 0.26 25.07
N TRP A 113 -8.12 0.15 25.12
CA TRP A 113 -8.91 -0.59 24.15
C TRP A 113 -8.90 0.07 22.76
N THR A 114 -8.72 1.40 22.67
CA THR A 114 -8.59 2.11 21.40
C THR A 114 -7.33 1.67 20.66
N ILE A 115 -6.25 1.41 21.39
CA ILE A 115 -4.99 0.90 20.85
C ILE A 115 -5.19 -0.49 20.27
N LEU A 116 -5.95 -1.38 20.94
CA LEU A 116 -6.24 -2.71 20.43
C LEU A 116 -7.09 -2.65 19.16
N VAL A 117 -8.13 -1.82 19.14
CA VAL A 117 -8.98 -1.63 17.95
C VAL A 117 -8.16 -1.08 16.78
N ALA A 118 -7.35 -0.04 17.03
CA ALA A 118 -6.47 0.52 16.02
C ALA A 118 -5.47 -0.53 15.49
N LEU A 119 -4.89 -1.35 16.38
CA LEU A 119 -3.96 -2.40 15.98
C LEU A 119 -4.60 -3.45 15.06
N ILE A 120 -5.82 -3.89 15.38
CA ILE A 120 -6.57 -4.85 14.57
C ILE A 120 -6.88 -4.26 13.19
N ILE A 121 -7.40 -3.03 13.13
CA ILE A 121 -7.74 -2.35 11.88
C ILE A 121 -6.48 -2.13 11.04
N CYS A 122 -5.42 -1.57 11.63
CA CYS A 122 -4.18 -1.26 10.93
C CYS A 122 -3.52 -2.52 10.37
N THR A 123 -3.43 -3.59 11.17
CA THR A 123 -2.88 -4.87 10.73
C THR A 123 -3.73 -5.47 9.61
N GLY A 124 -5.06 -5.41 9.74
CA GLY A 124 -5.99 -5.86 8.71
C GLY A 124 -5.79 -5.14 7.37
N ILE A 125 -5.65 -3.82 7.40
CA ILE A 125 -5.43 -2.99 6.20
C ILE A 125 -4.11 -3.34 5.52
N ILE A 126 -3.00 -3.45 6.27
CA ILE A 126 -1.69 -3.81 5.70
C ILE A 126 -1.74 -5.20 5.06
N ASN A 127 -2.33 -6.19 5.76
CA ASN A 127 -2.47 -7.52 5.20
C ASN A 127 -3.37 -7.54 3.95
N ALA A 128 -4.48 -6.80 3.96
CA ALA A 128 -5.34 -6.68 2.79
C ALA A 128 -4.58 -6.13 1.58
N TYR A 129 -3.80 -5.06 1.75
CA TYR A 129 -2.96 -4.52 0.68
C TYR A 129 -1.94 -5.53 0.16
N ASN A 130 -1.29 -6.27 1.04
CA ASN A 130 -0.31 -7.28 0.66
C ASN A 130 -0.99 -8.45 -0.11
N PHE A 131 -2.17 -8.89 0.31
CA PHE A 131 -2.92 -9.94 -0.40
C PHE A 131 -3.47 -9.47 -1.74
N MET A 132 -3.77 -8.19 -1.88
CA MET A 132 -4.28 -7.61 -3.12
C MET A 132 -3.18 -7.33 -4.15
N ASP A 133 -1.88 -7.39 -3.78
CA ASP A 133 -0.75 -7.14 -4.70
C ASP A 133 -0.41 -8.38 -5.54
N GLY A 134 -1.34 -8.86 -6.37
CA GLY A 134 -1.13 -10.10 -7.13
C GLY A 134 -1.21 -9.96 -8.66
N ILE A 135 -1.56 -8.78 -9.19
CA ILE A 135 -1.65 -8.52 -10.64
C ILE A 135 -1.11 -7.12 -11.00
N ASN A 136 -0.73 -6.96 -12.26
CA ASN A 136 -0.18 -5.70 -12.77
C ASN A 136 -1.14 -4.53 -12.59
N GLY A 137 -0.69 -3.46 -11.96
CA GLY A 137 -1.41 -2.20 -11.83
C GLY A 137 -2.37 -2.10 -10.66
N ILE A 138 -2.69 -3.22 -9.97
CA ILE A 138 -3.73 -3.20 -8.95
C ILE A 138 -3.31 -2.34 -7.75
N THR A 139 -2.15 -2.57 -7.17
CA THR A 139 -1.67 -1.83 -5.99
C THR A 139 -1.33 -0.38 -6.31
N GLY A 140 -0.58 -0.15 -7.38
CA GLY A 140 -0.21 1.21 -7.77
C GLY A 140 -1.39 2.04 -8.25
N GLY A 141 -2.27 1.46 -9.08
CA GLY A 141 -3.47 2.13 -9.58
C GLY A 141 -4.47 2.46 -8.47
N TYR A 142 -4.76 1.49 -7.60
CA TYR A 142 -5.66 1.69 -6.46
C TYR A 142 -5.13 2.76 -5.50
N SER A 143 -3.84 2.69 -5.14
CA SER A 143 -3.19 3.69 -4.29
C SER A 143 -3.21 5.09 -4.90
N LEU A 144 -3.07 5.20 -6.24
CA LEU A 144 -3.16 6.48 -6.95
C LEU A 144 -4.52 7.14 -6.73
N ILE A 145 -5.62 6.39 -6.86
CA ILE A 145 -6.97 6.90 -6.65
C ILE A 145 -7.18 7.37 -5.22
N ILE A 146 -6.70 6.60 -4.24
CA ILE A 146 -6.81 6.98 -2.83
C ILE A 146 -6.00 8.25 -2.53
N LEU A 147 -4.77 8.35 -3.02
CA LEU A 147 -3.94 9.53 -2.80
C LEU A 147 -4.51 10.78 -3.47
N ILE A 148 -5.12 10.66 -4.65
CA ILE A 148 -5.83 11.77 -5.31
C ILE A 148 -7.02 12.21 -4.46
N ALA A 149 -7.81 11.27 -3.93
CA ALA A 149 -8.92 11.58 -3.05
C ALA A 149 -8.45 12.26 -1.76
N LEU A 150 -7.39 11.75 -1.12
CA LEU A 150 -6.80 12.34 0.09
C LEU A 150 -6.24 13.74 -0.17
N ALA A 151 -5.61 13.97 -1.33
CA ALA A 151 -5.15 15.31 -1.74
C ALA A 151 -6.32 16.29 -1.88
N TYR A 152 -7.42 15.84 -2.51
CA TYR A 152 -8.62 16.64 -2.63
C TYR A 152 -9.25 16.95 -1.26
N ILE A 153 -9.39 15.95 -0.39
CA ILE A 153 -9.92 16.12 0.96
C ILE A 153 -9.06 17.08 1.78
N ASN A 154 -7.73 16.89 1.75
CA ASN A 154 -6.79 17.72 2.49
C ASN A 154 -6.84 19.19 2.07
N ARG A 155 -7.10 19.45 0.80
CA ARG A 155 -7.15 20.81 0.24
C ARG A 155 -8.50 21.49 0.39
N ILE A 156 -9.59 20.75 0.24
CA ILE A 156 -10.95 21.33 0.08
C ILE A 156 -11.81 21.15 1.34
N TYR A 157 -11.72 19.99 2.02
CA TYR A 157 -12.57 19.71 3.17
C TYR A 157 -11.89 20.08 4.50
N VAL A 158 -10.75 19.47 4.78
CA VAL A 158 -10.04 19.66 6.04
C VAL A 158 -8.55 19.38 5.87
N PRO A 159 -7.67 20.35 6.16
CA PRO A 159 -6.24 20.09 6.22
C PRO A 159 -5.92 19.19 7.42
N PHE A 160 -5.41 17.99 7.17
CA PHE A 160 -5.12 16.97 8.18
C PHE A 160 -3.65 16.54 8.20
N VAL A 161 -2.91 16.75 7.11
CA VAL A 161 -1.45 16.56 7.02
C VAL A 161 -0.84 17.64 6.14
N GLU A 162 0.49 17.76 6.21
CA GLU A 162 1.23 18.62 5.27
C GLU A 162 1.03 18.12 3.83
N PRO A 163 0.53 18.98 2.91
CA PRO A 163 0.17 18.58 1.54
C PRO A 163 1.32 17.93 0.75
N ASP A 164 2.55 18.36 1.01
CA ASP A 164 3.73 17.88 0.29
C ASP A 164 3.96 16.38 0.50
N LEU A 165 3.56 15.81 1.64
CA LEU A 165 3.61 14.36 1.85
C LEU A 165 2.74 13.62 0.80
N ILE A 166 1.51 14.10 0.60
CA ILE A 166 0.61 13.45 -0.36
C ILE A 166 1.14 13.64 -1.80
N TYR A 167 1.63 14.82 -2.12
CA TYR A 167 2.13 15.10 -3.48
C TYR A 167 3.42 14.36 -3.82
N THR A 168 4.34 14.19 -2.88
CA THR A 168 5.55 13.38 -3.09
C THR A 168 5.20 11.90 -3.22
N MET A 169 4.21 11.42 -2.46
CA MET A 169 3.70 10.06 -2.62
C MET A 169 3.00 9.85 -3.96
N LEU A 170 2.25 10.84 -4.46
CA LEU A 170 1.69 10.80 -5.82
C LEU A 170 2.79 10.68 -6.87
N CYS A 171 3.90 11.43 -6.75
CA CYS A 171 5.05 11.28 -7.64
C CYS A 171 5.62 9.85 -7.61
N ALA A 172 5.79 9.27 -6.43
CA ALA A 172 6.32 7.91 -6.28
C ALA A 172 5.39 6.86 -6.91
N VAL A 173 4.08 6.98 -6.67
CA VAL A 173 3.07 6.07 -7.23
C VAL A 173 2.98 6.21 -8.76
N LEU A 174 3.12 7.41 -9.31
CA LEU A 174 3.15 7.62 -10.76
C LEU A 174 4.38 6.96 -11.38
N VAL A 175 5.57 7.09 -10.76
CA VAL A 175 6.79 6.41 -11.23
C VAL A 175 6.61 4.90 -11.18
N PHE A 176 6.11 4.34 -10.10
CA PHE A 176 5.86 2.89 -10.00
C PHE A 176 4.86 2.43 -11.07
N ASN A 177 3.74 3.13 -11.24
CA ASN A 177 2.72 2.79 -12.23
C ASN A 177 3.26 2.83 -13.66
N PHE A 178 4.18 3.74 -13.98
CA PHE A 178 4.82 3.77 -15.29
C PHE A 178 5.52 2.45 -15.62
N PHE A 179 6.06 1.73 -14.65
CA PHE A 179 6.74 0.45 -14.85
C PHE A 179 5.85 -0.77 -14.61
N ASN A 180 4.87 -0.68 -13.71
CA ASN A 180 4.03 -1.81 -13.29
C ASN A 180 2.67 -1.86 -14.02
N PHE A 181 1.99 -0.70 -14.21
CA PHE A 181 0.64 -0.63 -14.78
C PHE A 181 0.66 -0.81 -16.30
N ARG A 182 0.99 -2.01 -16.75
CA ARG A 182 1.09 -2.36 -18.16
C ARG A 182 0.83 -3.84 -18.39
N LYS A 183 0.54 -4.22 -19.63
CA LYS A 183 0.29 -5.63 -20.00
C LYS A 183 1.44 -6.56 -19.56
N GLN A 184 2.67 -6.09 -19.66
CA GLN A 184 3.86 -6.77 -19.17
C GLN A 184 4.57 -5.81 -18.19
N ALA A 185 4.39 -6.05 -16.90
CA ALA A 185 5.04 -5.26 -15.88
C ALA A 185 6.56 -5.45 -15.94
N ARG A 186 7.30 -4.39 -15.68
CA ARG A 186 8.77 -4.41 -15.61
C ARG A 186 9.27 -4.76 -14.21
N CYS A 187 8.47 -4.44 -13.20
CA CYS A 187 8.69 -4.80 -11.81
C CYS A 187 7.36 -5.07 -11.10
N PHE A 188 7.39 -5.84 -10.03
CA PHE A 188 6.31 -5.98 -9.06
C PHE A 188 6.62 -5.16 -7.81
N ALA A 189 5.56 -4.78 -7.07
CA ALA A 189 5.75 -4.01 -5.85
C ALA A 189 6.58 -4.78 -4.83
N GLY A 190 6.33 -6.07 -4.67
CA GLY A 190 6.89 -6.90 -3.62
C GLY A 190 6.27 -6.58 -2.26
N ASP A 191 6.66 -7.34 -1.24
CA ASP A 191 6.24 -7.07 0.13
C ASP A 191 6.72 -5.68 0.57
N VAL A 192 7.91 -5.27 0.15
CA VAL A 192 8.44 -3.93 0.40
C VAL A 192 7.52 -2.83 -0.11
N GLY A 193 6.92 -3.00 -1.29
CA GLY A 193 6.04 -2.00 -1.88
C GLY A 193 4.63 -2.04 -1.33
N SER A 194 3.98 -3.20 -1.31
CA SER A 194 2.61 -3.34 -0.83
C SER A 194 2.46 -2.92 0.63
N VAL A 195 3.39 -3.31 1.49
CA VAL A 195 3.40 -2.94 2.92
C VAL A 195 3.73 -1.46 3.12
N SER A 196 4.73 -0.91 2.40
CA SER A 196 5.10 0.51 2.55
C SER A 196 3.97 1.44 2.14
N ILE A 197 3.36 1.21 0.96
CA ILE A 197 2.27 2.07 0.49
C ILE A 197 1.03 1.93 1.36
N ALA A 198 0.72 0.73 1.84
CA ALA A 198 -0.34 0.50 2.80
C ALA A 198 -0.12 1.29 4.10
N PHE A 199 1.13 1.28 4.61
CA PHE A 199 1.49 2.00 5.83
C PHE A 199 1.38 3.52 5.66
N VAL A 200 1.78 4.07 4.51
CA VAL A 200 1.61 5.50 4.19
C VAL A 200 0.13 5.86 4.09
N ILE A 201 -0.67 5.10 3.33
CA ILE A 201 -2.11 5.36 3.18
C ILE A 201 -2.82 5.25 4.54
N LEU A 202 -2.42 4.28 5.35
CA LEU A 202 -2.93 4.10 6.70
C LEU A 202 -2.62 5.32 7.58
N PHE A 203 -1.38 5.84 7.53
CA PHE A 203 -1.01 7.07 8.23
C PHE A 203 -1.87 8.25 7.79
N LEU A 204 -2.09 8.42 6.49
CA LEU A 204 -2.90 9.52 5.96
C LEU A 204 -4.38 9.40 6.38
N ILE A 205 -4.99 8.22 6.23
CA ILE A 205 -6.40 7.99 6.60
C ILE A 205 -6.57 8.08 8.13
N GLY A 206 -5.64 7.53 8.90
CA GLY A 206 -5.67 7.63 10.35
C GLY A 206 -5.56 9.07 10.85
N SER A 207 -4.67 9.87 10.27
CA SER A 207 -4.57 11.31 10.56
C SER A 207 -5.85 12.06 10.22
N LEU A 208 -6.49 11.71 9.10
CA LEU A 208 -7.79 12.26 8.71
C LEU A 208 -8.90 11.87 9.70
N ILE A 209 -8.96 10.61 10.12
CA ILE A 209 -9.94 10.13 11.12
C ILE A 209 -9.73 10.85 12.46
N ILE A 210 -8.50 10.98 12.93
CA ILE A 210 -8.17 11.67 14.19
C ILE A 210 -8.57 13.15 14.10
N LYS A 211 -8.32 13.79 12.95
CA LYS A 211 -8.65 15.21 12.74
C LYS A 211 -10.14 15.48 12.68
N THR A 212 -10.92 14.54 12.14
CA THR A 212 -12.36 14.72 11.88
C THR A 212 -13.25 13.94 12.85
N GLU A 213 -12.69 13.06 13.67
CA GLU A 213 -13.39 12.10 14.54
C GLU A 213 -14.40 11.21 13.75
N ASN A 214 -14.18 11.04 12.44
CA ASN A 214 -15.08 10.33 11.54
C ASN A 214 -14.43 9.06 10.97
N PHE A 215 -14.84 7.90 11.49
CA PHE A 215 -14.40 6.58 10.98
C PHE A 215 -14.94 6.25 9.58
N GLY A 216 -15.91 6.99 9.07
CA GLY A 216 -16.44 6.81 7.72
C GLY A 216 -15.37 6.94 6.62
N TRP A 217 -14.25 7.61 6.90
CA TRP A 217 -13.13 7.71 5.97
C TRP A 217 -12.45 6.38 5.64
N LEU A 218 -12.71 5.31 6.41
CA LEU A 218 -12.29 3.94 6.02
C LEU A 218 -12.93 3.47 4.71
N ILE A 219 -13.98 4.13 4.24
CA ILE A 219 -14.61 3.86 2.94
C ILE A 219 -13.65 4.09 1.76
N LEU A 220 -12.58 4.88 1.95
CA LEU A 220 -11.51 5.05 0.98
C LEU A 220 -10.78 3.72 0.67
N LEU A 221 -10.97 2.70 1.50
CA LEU A 221 -10.41 1.36 1.35
C LEU A 221 -11.48 0.29 1.08
N ALA A 222 -12.71 0.69 0.73
CA ALA A 222 -13.87 -0.19 0.69
C ALA A 222 -13.68 -1.39 -0.25
N VAL A 223 -13.17 -1.19 -1.46
CA VAL A 223 -13.06 -2.27 -2.46
C VAL A 223 -12.07 -3.34 -2.00
N TYR A 224 -10.89 -2.96 -1.48
CA TYR A 224 -9.92 -3.88 -0.92
C TYR A 224 -10.43 -4.57 0.34
N GLY A 225 -11.09 -3.79 1.21
CA GLY A 225 -11.70 -4.31 2.44
C GLY A 225 -12.77 -5.35 2.16
N VAL A 226 -13.68 -5.07 1.23
CA VAL A 226 -14.78 -5.97 0.86
C VAL A 226 -14.23 -7.27 0.23
N ASP A 227 -13.31 -7.18 -0.75
CA ASP A 227 -12.72 -8.38 -1.35
C ASP A 227 -12.02 -9.24 -0.29
N SER A 228 -11.20 -8.61 0.58
CA SER A 228 -10.48 -9.33 1.62
C SER A 228 -11.42 -9.99 2.63
N VAL A 229 -12.41 -9.26 3.14
CA VAL A 229 -13.37 -9.79 4.13
C VAL A 229 -14.22 -10.90 3.52
N LEU A 230 -14.78 -10.71 2.34
CA LEU A 230 -15.58 -11.73 1.67
C LEU A 230 -14.76 -13.00 1.38
N THR A 231 -13.49 -12.85 1.00
CA THR A 231 -12.58 -13.98 0.78
C THR A 231 -12.33 -14.74 2.07
N ILE A 232 -12.09 -14.04 3.19
CA ILE A 232 -11.90 -14.67 4.51
C ILE A 232 -13.17 -15.40 4.93
N VAL A 233 -14.35 -14.76 4.84
CA VAL A 233 -15.64 -15.38 5.19
C VAL A 233 -15.89 -16.63 4.34
N HIS A 234 -15.68 -16.55 3.02
CA HIS A 234 -15.85 -17.68 2.12
C HIS A 234 -14.95 -18.87 2.51
N ARG A 235 -13.67 -18.62 2.85
CA ARG A 235 -12.74 -19.65 3.29
C ARG A 235 -13.13 -20.27 4.63
N LEU A 236 -13.62 -19.46 5.57
CA LEU A 236 -14.15 -19.97 6.85
C LEU A 236 -15.36 -20.87 6.64
N MET A 237 -16.29 -20.50 5.74
CA MET A 237 -17.44 -21.35 5.37
C MET A 237 -17.02 -22.69 4.76
N LEU A 238 -15.89 -22.71 4.05
CA LEU A 238 -15.29 -23.93 3.49
C LEU A 238 -14.41 -24.70 4.50
N HIS A 239 -14.35 -24.27 5.76
CA HIS A 239 -13.49 -24.84 6.82
C HIS A 239 -11.99 -24.86 6.44
N GLU A 240 -11.53 -23.90 5.60
CA GLU A 240 -10.13 -23.82 5.22
C GLU A 240 -9.29 -23.08 6.26
N ASN A 241 -8.02 -23.49 6.38
CA ASN A 241 -7.08 -22.75 7.21
C ASN A 241 -6.74 -21.40 6.55
N ILE A 242 -7.20 -20.30 7.16
CA ILE A 242 -6.99 -18.94 6.65
C ILE A 242 -5.52 -18.51 6.61
N GLY A 243 -4.64 -19.15 7.40
CA GLY A 243 -3.19 -18.88 7.39
C GLY A 243 -2.44 -19.52 6.22
N LEU A 244 -3.08 -20.37 5.44
CA LEU A 244 -2.46 -20.96 4.26
C LEU A 244 -2.66 -20.08 3.02
N PRO A 245 -1.67 -20.00 2.12
CA PRO A 245 -1.78 -19.26 0.86
C PRO A 245 -2.93 -19.81 -0.01
N HIS A 246 -3.61 -18.90 -0.71
CA HIS A 246 -4.77 -19.22 -1.56
C HIS A 246 -4.84 -18.31 -2.80
N ARG A 247 -5.83 -18.57 -3.69
CA ARG A 247 -6.10 -17.80 -4.92
C ARG A 247 -7.59 -17.50 -5.07
N LYS A 248 -8.25 -17.06 -3.99
CA LYS A 248 -9.71 -16.93 -3.94
C LYS A 248 -10.20 -15.48 -3.87
N HIS A 249 -9.29 -14.50 -3.94
CA HIS A 249 -9.69 -13.11 -4.08
C HIS A 249 -10.41 -12.89 -5.41
N LEU A 250 -11.41 -12.01 -5.42
CA LEU A 250 -12.19 -11.75 -6.63
C LEU A 250 -11.29 -11.31 -7.81
N TYR A 251 -10.29 -10.45 -7.57
CA TYR A 251 -9.36 -10.05 -8.61
C TYR A 251 -8.58 -11.24 -9.20
N GLN A 252 -8.22 -12.23 -8.38
CA GLN A 252 -7.52 -13.44 -8.82
C GLN A 252 -8.42 -14.33 -9.67
N ILE A 253 -9.69 -14.48 -9.27
CA ILE A 253 -10.70 -15.21 -10.07
C ILE A 253 -10.88 -14.53 -11.41
N MET A 254 -11.05 -13.20 -11.44
CA MET A 254 -11.18 -12.43 -12.69
C MET A 254 -9.96 -12.60 -13.61
N ALA A 255 -8.75 -12.52 -13.06
CA ALA A 255 -7.52 -12.58 -13.83
C ALA A 255 -7.17 -14.01 -14.29
N ASN A 256 -7.31 -15.00 -13.39
CA ASN A 256 -6.79 -16.35 -13.63
C ASN A 256 -7.84 -17.30 -14.21
N GLU A 257 -9.08 -17.25 -13.71
CA GLU A 257 -10.16 -18.16 -14.14
C GLU A 257 -10.93 -17.56 -15.34
N LEU A 258 -11.37 -16.30 -15.21
CA LEU A 258 -12.06 -15.60 -16.29
C LEU A 258 -11.11 -15.06 -17.37
N ARG A 259 -9.80 -15.14 -17.14
CA ARG A 259 -8.73 -14.69 -18.08
C ARG A 259 -8.86 -13.24 -18.51
N ILE A 260 -9.43 -12.39 -17.67
CA ILE A 260 -9.52 -10.95 -17.92
C ILE A 260 -8.10 -10.35 -17.78
N PRO A 261 -7.65 -9.51 -18.72
CA PRO A 261 -6.32 -8.89 -18.64
C PRO A 261 -6.11 -8.14 -17.31
N HIS A 262 -4.94 -8.28 -16.69
CA HIS A 262 -4.61 -7.66 -15.40
C HIS A 262 -4.96 -6.17 -15.32
N VAL A 263 -4.57 -5.40 -16.35
CA VAL A 263 -4.84 -3.96 -16.43
C VAL A 263 -6.36 -3.67 -16.40
N VAL A 264 -7.17 -4.52 -17.03
CA VAL A 264 -8.64 -4.34 -17.03
C VAL A 264 -9.21 -4.62 -15.64
N VAL A 265 -8.76 -5.70 -14.98
CA VAL A 265 -9.17 -6.01 -13.60
C VAL A 265 -8.79 -4.84 -12.66
N SER A 266 -7.56 -4.34 -12.77
CA SER A 266 -7.09 -3.21 -11.97
C SER A 266 -7.93 -1.95 -12.21
N LEU A 267 -8.30 -1.66 -13.48
CA LEU A 267 -9.21 -0.54 -13.81
C LEU A 267 -10.60 -0.72 -13.21
N VAL A 268 -11.15 -1.94 -13.19
CA VAL A 268 -12.45 -2.21 -12.53
C VAL A 268 -12.39 -1.85 -11.04
N TYR A 269 -11.33 -2.26 -10.34
CA TYR A 269 -11.12 -1.93 -8.92
C TYR A 269 -10.98 -0.42 -8.69
N MET A 270 -10.22 0.26 -9.56
CA MET A 270 -10.07 1.72 -9.50
C MET A 270 -11.40 2.43 -9.72
N ILE A 271 -12.16 2.05 -10.74
CA ILE A 271 -13.46 2.67 -11.07
C ILE A 271 -14.46 2.43 -9.95
N ALA A 272 -14.54 1.21 -9.43
CA ALA A 272 -15.42 0.89 -8.31
C ALA A 272 -15.09 1.78 -7.09
N GLN A 273 -13.80 1.93 -6.76
CA GLN A 273 -13.38 2.79 -5.64
C GLN A 273 -13.67 4.27 -5.91
N ILE A 274 -13.49 4.77 -7.13
CA ILE A 274 -13.83 6.15 -7.52
C ILE A 274 -15.32 6.42 -7.29
N ILE A 275 -16.20 5.50 -7.75
CA ILE A 275 -17.65 5.64 -7.58
C ILE A 275 -18.02 5.73 -6.09
N ILE A 276 -17.43 4.88 -5.26
CA ILE A 276 -17.65 4.87 -3.81
C ILE A 276 -17.19 6.19 -3.19
N ILE A 277 -15.98 6.68 -3.56
CA ILE A 277 -15.43 7.94 -3.05
C ILE A 277 -16.34 9.12 -3.43
N ILE A 278 -16.74 9.23 -4.70
CA ILE A 278 -17.61 10.31 -5.18
C ILE A 278 -18.94 10.25 -4.45
N GLY A 279 -19.55 9.06 -4.33
CA GLY A 279 -20.80 8.88 -3.59
C GLY A 279 -20.68 9.34 -2.14
N TYR A 280 -19.61 8.96 -1.45
CA TYR A 280 -19.38 9.36 -0.06
C TYR A 280 -19.17 10.86 0.08
N LEU A 281 -18.35 11.46 -0.79
CA LEU A 281 -18.06 12.90 -0.76
C LEU A 281 -19.30 13.76 -1.11
N TYR A 282 -20.24 13.21 -1.87
CA TYR A 282 -21.51 13.89 -2.19
C TYR A 282 -22.45 13.98 -0.97
N TYR A 283 -22.35 13.04 -0.03
CA TYR A 283 -23.18 12.99 1.18
C TYR A 283 -22.52 13.64 2.42
N GLN A 284 -21.25 14.07 2.34
CA GLN A 284 -20.56 14.81 3.41
C GLN A 284 -20.81 16.32 3.30
#